data_e3a3e23f06c1712cb9edf35c11caf824
#
_entry.id   e3a3e23f06c1712cb9edf35c11caf824
#
_cell.length_a   1.000
_cell.length_b   1.000
_cell.length_c   1.000
_cell.angle_alpha   90.00
_cell.angle_beta   90.00
_cell.angle_gamma   90.00
#
_symmetry.space_group_name_H-M   'P 1'
#
loop_
_entity.id
_entity.type
_entity.pdbx_description
1 polymer ?
#
loop_
_entity_poly.entity_id
_entity_poly.type
_entity_poly.pdbx_seq_one_letter_code
_entity_poly.pdbx_strand_id
1 'polypeptide(L)'
;MTPPPPDSSAIAVRRSPPRSQTNRGKLDLDPVTVAAARDLARRVGRPIVELAEQHTTVSVERATLRLAGLAGADPEGIPWANRLLDAVRGDVGLGHGVALPVWDALVRGEAEDLATLAQKASAGSVRFRLPEGRDRVRARSASRRQVGAGIRRIDARRRERERMVKRYGDPRQSPWIYLIVATGDIYEDMPQAQQAAREGADVIAVIRSTGQSLLDYVPEGPTREGFAGTYATQDNFRLMRGALDESSKELGRYVRLTNYASGLCMPEIAALAGLERLDMMLNDSMYGILFRDINPVRTFVDQRFSRQVHARAGIIINTGEDNYLTTADAVEAAHTVTVSQLLNEYFAKEAGLEDWQLGLGHAFEIDPEVPDSFRMELAHALLARDLFPDAPLKWMPPTRHMTGDVFRGYLLDAFFNLAGTLTGQSILLVGMMTEAVVTPWLSDRDLALQNVRYVLNAAGRLAEDFHPSPDGFIATRARQVLAESIDLLERILAHESGGSGPGLLDAIADGTFGLMKRPADAGRGLEGVARKAPGYLNPATEILEAQ
;
A
#
# COMPACT_ATOMS: atom_id res chain seq x y z
N MET A 1 23.19 29.36 32.91
CA MET A 1 22.61 30.12 31.81
C MET A 1 22.24 29.13 30.72
N THR A 2 20.99 28.78 30.63
CA THR A 2 20.44 27.93 29.56
C THR A 2 20.27 28.79 28.29
N PRO A 3 20.67 28.32 27.11
CA PRO A 3 20.47 29.09 25.89
C PRO A 3 18.97 29.24 25.56
N PRO A 4 18.56 30.32 24.94
CA PRO A 4 17.16 30.56 24.57
C PRO A 4 16.70 29.56 23.52
N PRO A 5 15.38 29.23 23.47
CA PRO A 5 14.84 28.32 22.47
C PRO A 5 14.96 28.97 21.06
N PRO A 6 15.18 28.17 20.01
CA PRO A 6 15.29 28.70 18.66
C PRO A 6 13.92 29.23 18.17
N ASP A 7 14.03 30.32 17.42
CA ASP A 7 12.95 31.12 16.85
C ASP A 7 11.93 30.29 16.05
N SER A 8 10.65 30.46 16.36
CA SER A 8 9.54 29.67 15.83
C SER A 8 8.94 30.20 14.52
N SER A 9 9.72 30.90 13.69
CA SER A 9 9.22 31.47 12.45
C SER A 9 9.31 30.50 11.24
N ALA A 10 8.16 30.18 10.70
CA ALA A 10 7.91 29.57 9.39
C ALA A 10 8.39 28.12 9.18
N ILE A 11 7.76 27.15 9.88
CA ILE A 11 7.79 25.77 9.43
C ILE A 11 6.67 25.60 8.38
N ALA A 12 7.03 25.63 7.11
CA ALA A 12 6.15 25.15 6.06
C ALA A 12 5.83 23.68 6.35
N VAL A 13 4.54 23.33 6.39
CA VAL A 13 4.08 21.94 6.59
C VAL A 13 4.62 21.10 5.44
N ARG A 14 5.69 20.34 5.69
CA ARG A 14 6.25 19.42 4.71
C ARG A 14 5.29 18.24 4.58
N ARG A 15 4.77 18.01 3.39
CA ARG A 15 3.86 16.90 3.05
C ARG A 15 4.57 15.56 2.95
N SER A 16 5.89 15.55 2.77
CA SER A 16 6.75 14.38 2.57
C SER A 16 7.79 14.24 3.67
N PRO A 17 8.39 13.04 3.84
CA PRO A 17 9.58 12.88 4.67
C PRO A 17 10.65 13.90 4.30
N PRO A 18 11.46 14.36 5.27
CA PRO A 18 12.57 15.25 4.97
C PRO A 18 13.50 14.57 3.95
N ARG A 19 13.85 15.28 2.88
CA ARG A 19 14.66 14.76 1.78
C ARG A 19 16.11 15.08 2.03
N SER A 20 16.98 14.10 1.91
CA SER A 20 18.40 14.36 1.74
C SER A 20 18.62 14.87 0.31
N GLN A 21 18.80 16.19 0.15
CA GLN A 21 19.15 16.79 -1.15
C GLN A 21 20.53 16.34 -1.65
N THR A 22 21.36 15.77 -0.76
CA THR A 22 22.74 15.36 -1.03
C THR A 22 22.86 14.11 -1.90
N ASN A 23 21.76 13.36 -2.09
CA ASN A 23 21.80 12.04 -2.74
C ASN A 23 21.13 11.98 -4.12
N ARG A 24 20.71 13.12 -4.67
CA ARG A 24 20.09 13.17 -6.00
C ARG A 24 21.15 13.26 -7.09
N GLY A 25 20.95 12.55 -8.19
CA GLY A 25 21.81 12.62 -9.38
C GLY A 25 23.20 12.05 -9.17
N LYS A 26 23.39 11.14 -8.20
CA LYS A 26 24.72 10.56 -7.92
C LYS A 26 25.23 9.60 -9.00
N LEU A 27 24.33 9.05 -9.81
CA LEU A 27 24.68 8.12 -10.90
C LEU A 27 24.80 8.82 -12.24
N ASP A 28 24.41 10.09 -12.35
CA ASP A 28 24.38 10.86 -13.61
C ASP A 28 23.69 10.08 -14.74
N LEU A 29 22.48 9.59 -14.45
CA LEU A 29 21.69 8.82 -15.43
C LEU A 29 21.31 9.69 -16.62
N ASP A 30 21.42 9.15 -17.83
CA ASP A 30 20.98 9.85 -19.03
C ASP A 30 19.46 10.11 -18.99
N PRO A 31 19.03 11.40 -19.00
CA PRO A 31 17.62 11.76 -18.94
C PRO A 31 16.76 11.17 -20.07
N VAL A 32 17.37 10.94 -21.25
CA VAL A 32 16.66 10.35 -22.40
C VAL A 32 16.34 8.88 -22.12
N THR A 33 17.29 8.14 -21.57
CA THR A 33 17.12 6.74 -21.16
C THR A 33 16.06 6.61 -20.07
N VAL A 34 16.08 7.48 -19.06
CA VAL A 34 15.07 7.49 -17.99
C VAL A 34 13.68 7.81 -18.55
N ALA A 35 13.56 8.78 -19.45
CA ALA A 35 12.30 9.11 -20.10
C ALA A 35 11.77 7.96 -20.96
N ALA A 36 12.64 7.26 -21.68
CA ALA A 36 12.29 6.07 -22.49
C ALA A 36 11.75 4.93 -21.61
N ALA A 37 12.40 4.64 -20.47
CA ALA A 37 11.92 3.63 -19.52
C ALA A 37 10.51 3.96 -18.98
N ARG A 38 10.23 5.22 -18.66
CA ARG A 38 8.89 5.66 -18.22
C ARG A 38 7.86 5.59 -19.36
N ASP A 39 8.23 5.93 -20.60
CA ASP A 39 7.31 5.80 -21.73
C ASP A 39 6.94 4.34 -21.98
N LEU A 40 7.90 3.44 -21.91
CA LEU A 40 7.66 2.00 -22.02
C LEU A 40 6.74 1.50 -20.89
N ALA A 41 7.00 1.88 -19.64
CA ALA A 41 6.15 1.52 -18.51
C ALA A 41 4.71 2.04 -18.67
N ARG A 42 4.55 3.26 -19.19
CA ARG A 42 3.23 3.84 -19.53
C ARG A 42 2.53 3.02 -20.62
N ARG A 43 3.24 2.61 -21.66
CA ARG A 43 2.69 1.79 -22.75
C ARG A 43 2.25 0.42 -22.27
N VAL A 44 3.05 -0.22 -21.41
CA VAL A 44 2.72 -1.50 -20.76
C VAL A 44 1.53 -1.36 -19.81
N GLY A 45 1.49 -0.30 -18.99
CA GLY A 45 0.49 -0.12 -17.96
C GLY A 45 -0.87 0.37 -18.46
N ARG A 46 -0.90 1.13 -19.57
CA ARG A 46 -2.15 1.74 -20.07
C ARG A 46 -3.25 0.72 -20.38
N PRO A 47 -3.01 -0.41 -21.07
CA PRO A 47 -4.05 -1.41 -21.31
C PRO A 47 -4.61 -2.03 -20.02
N ILE A 48 -3.80 -2.11 -18.95
CA ILE A 48 -4.24 -2.58 -17.63
C ILE A 48 -5.20 -1.57 -16.98
N VAL A 49 -4.91 -0.27 -17.10
CA VAL A 49 -5.81 0.79 -16.61
C VAL A 49 -7.15 0.73 -17.35
N GLU A 50 -7.13 0.62 -18.67
CA GLU A 50 -8.33 0.48 -19.51
C GLU A 50 -9.13 -0.79 -19.16
N LEU A 51 -8.46 -1.90 -18.88
CA LEU A 51 -9.09 -3.13 -18.38
C LEU A 51 -9.76 -2.90 -17.03
N ALA A 52 -9.07 -2.27 -16.09
CA ALA A 52 -9.60 -2.00 -14.75
C ALA A 52 -10.83 -1.07 -14.80
N GLU A 53 -10.85 -0.10 -15.70
CA GLU A 53 -12.00 0.79 -15.92
C GLU A 53 -13.26 0.07 -16.42
N GLN A 54 -13.08 -1.05 -17.14
CA GLN A 54 -14.20 -1.83 -17.68
C GLN A 54 -14.77 -2.85 -16.69
N HIS A 55 -14.12 -3.06 -15.54
CA HIS A 55 -14.49 -4.09 -14.56
C HIS A 55 -14.82 -3.50 -13.19
N THR A 56 -15.59 -4.26 -12.42
CA THR A 56 -15.79 -4.07 -10.98
C THR A 56 -15.54 -5.37 -10.24
N THR A 57 -15.43 -5.27 -8.92
CA THR A 57 -15.21 -6.44 -8.07
C THR A 57 -16.13 -6.41 -6.85
N VAL A 58 -16.31 -7.56 -6.23
CA VAL A 58 -17.04 -7.65 -4.96
C VAL A 58 -16.47 -6.72 -3.90
N SER A 59 -15.14 -6.54 -3.85
CA SER A 59 -14.50 -5.67 -2.86
C SER A 59 -14.72 -4.16 -3.16
N VAL A 60 -14.71 -3.75 -4.42
CA VAL A 60 -15.06 -2.37 -4.83
C VAL A 60 -16.50 -2.03 -4.44
N GLU A 61 -17.43 -2.97 -4.66
CA GLU A 61 -18.84 -2.76 -4.34
C GLU A 61 -19.06 -2.73 -2.82
N ARG A 62 -18.41 -3.62 -2.05
CA ARG A 62 -18.46 -3.58 -0.57
C ARG A 62 -17.82 -2.31 -0.02
N ALA A 63 -16.69 -1.84 -0.59
CA ALA A 63 -16.09 -0.57 -0.20
C ALA A 63 -17.05 0.61 -0.38
N THR A 64 -17.86 0.59 -1.44
CA THR A 64 -18.91 1.60 -1.67
C THR A 64 -19.97 1.58 -0.57
N LEU A 65 -20.40 0.40 -0.11
CA LEU A 65 -21.33 0.25 1.00
C LEU A 65 -20.73 0.74 2.33
N ARG A 66 -19.45 0.42 2.60
CA ARG A 66 -18.72 0.91 3.79
C ARG A 66 -18.55 2.43 3.78
N LEU A 67 -18.25 3.03 2.64
CA LEU A 67 -18.23 4.50 2.49
C LEU A 67 -19.60 5.14 2.73
N ALA A 68 -20.67 4.44 2.40
CA ALA A 68 -22.03 4.87 2.74
C ALA A 68 -22.39 4.69 4.22
N GLY A 69 -21.51 4.06 5.02
CA GLY A 69 -21.67 3.90 6.47
C GLY A 69 -22.19 2.54 6.91
N LEU A 70 -22.28 1.55 6.00
CA LEU A 70 -22.65 0.18 6.39
C LEU A 70 -21.49 -0.48 7.16
N ALA A 71 -21.76 -0.86 8.39
CA ALA A 71 -20.85 -1.56 9.30
C ALA A 71 -21.61 -2.65 10.08
N GLY A 72 -20.86 -3.48 10.80
CA GLY A 72 -21.40 -4.59 11.59
C GLY A 72 -21.50 -5.88 10.81
N ALA A 73 -21.82 -6.94 11.54
CA ALA A 73 -21.92 -8.30 11.03
C ALA A 73 -23.20 -9.00 11.54
N ASP A 74 -23.53 -10.09 10.91
CA ASP A 74 -24.59 -10.97 11.38
C ASP A 74 -24.15 -11.82 12.59
N PRO A 75 -25.03 -12.63 13.19
CA PRO A 75 -24.68 -13.51 14.31
C PRO A 75 -23.58 -14.54 14.00
N GLU A 76 -23.38 -14.89 12.73
CA GLU A 76 -22.31 -15.77 12.26
C GLU A 76 -20.98 -15.05 12.03
N GLY A 77 -20.94 -13.73 12.25
CA GLY A 77 -19.76 -12.89 12.05
C GLY A 77 -19.51 -12.46 10.60
N ILE A 78 -20.45 -12.70 9.69
CA ILE A 78 -20.34 -12.27 8.30
C ILE A 78 -20.72 -10.78 8.19
N PRO A 79 -19.86 -9.93 7.64
CA PRO A 79 -20.14 -8.50 7.53
C PRO A 79 -21.40 -8.20 6.72
N TRP A 80 -22.20 -7.23 7.17
CA TRP A 80 -23.41 -6.81 6.45
C TRP A 80 -23.13 -6.36 5.03
N ALA A 81 -21.94 -5.81 4.75
CA ALA A 81 -21.53 -5.45 3.39
C ALA A 81 -21.46 -6.68 2.46
N ASN A 82 -21.00 -7.83 2.97
CA ASN A 82 -21.00 -9.09 2.24
C ASN A 82 -22.42 -9.59 2.00
N ARG A 83 -23.24 -9.69 3.06
CA ARG A 83 -24.64 -10.18 2.97
C ARG A 83 -25.46 -9.36 1.97
N LEU A 84 -25.34 -8.03 2.03
CA LEU A 84 -26.08 -7.14 1.12
C LEU A 84 -25.61 -7.29 -0.33
N LEU A 85 -24.29 -7.34 -0.55
CA LEU A 85 -23.74 -7.56 -1.89
C LEU A 85 -24.17 -8.90 -2.47
N ASP A 86 -24.09 -9.98 -1.69
CA ASP A 86 -24.44 -11.33 -2.16
C ASP A 86 -25.90 -11.42 -2.58
N ALA A 87 -26.82 -10.80 -1.83
CA ALA A 87 -28.23 -10.72 -2.20
C ALA A 87 -28.44 -9.91 -3.50
N VAL A 88 -27.80 -8.75 -3.65
CA VAL A 88 -27.85 -7.95 -4.89
C VAL A 88 -27.28 -8.72 -6.07
N ARG A 89 -26.12 -9.38 -5.89
CA ARG A 89 -25.47 -10.19 -6.92
C ARG A 89 -26.36 -11.34 -7.38
N GLY A 90 -27.07 -11.98 -6.45
CA GLY A 90 -28.00 -13.07 -6.75
C GLY A 90 -29.20 -12.63 -7.57
N ASP A 91 -29.71 -11.42 -7.34
CA ASP A 91 -30.91 -10.90 -8.03
C ASP A 91 -30.62 -10.23 -9.37
N VAL A 92 -29.55 -9.40 -9.45
CA VAL A 92 -29.31 -8.54 -10.64
C VAL A 92 -27.91 -8.71 -11.25
N GLY A 93 -27.00 -9.42 -10.61
CA GLY A 93 -25.63 -9.65 -11.06
C GLY A 93 -24.66 -8.53 -10.65
N LEU A 94 -23.39 -8.91 -10.44
CA LEU A 94 -22.32 -8.02 -9.98
C LEU A 94 -22.03 -6.89 -10.98
N GLY A 95 -22.12 -7.15 -12.28
CA GLY A 95 -21.81 -6.18 -13.33
C GLY A 95 -22.66 -4.89 -13.30
N HIS A 96 -23.80 -4.89 -12.61
CA HIS A 96 -24.63 -3.70 -12.44
C HIS A 96 -24.24 -2.86 -11.20
N GLY A 97 -23.38 -3.39 -10.33
CA GLY A 97 -22.97 -2.76 -9.07
C GLY A 97 -24.10 -2.75 -8.03
N VAL A 98 -23.77 -2.33 -6.81
CA VAL A 98 -24.73 -2.30 -5.68
C VAL A 98 -25.52 -0.99 -5.61
N ALA A 99 -25.01 0.10 -6.17
CA ALA A 99 -25.56 1.42 -5.90
C ALA A 99 -27.01 1.58 -6.33
N LEU A 100 -27.37 1.22 -7.54
CA LEU A 100 -28.74 1.41 -8.03
C LEU A 100 -29.74 0.47 -7.33
N PRO A 101 -29.49 -0.86 -7.22
CA PRO A 101 -30.45 -1.76 -6.57
C PRO A 101 -30.67 -1.45 -5.09
N VAL A 102 -29.59 -1.17 -4.35
CA VAL A 102 -29.65 -0.93 -2.90
C VAL A 102 -30.42 0.36 -2.60
N TRP A 103 -30.08 1.47 -3.30
CA TRP A 103 -30.75 2.73 -3.03
C TRP A 103 -32.15 2.82 -3.64
N ASP A 104 -32.48 2.04 -4.67
CA ASP A 104 -33.87 1.85 -5.10
C ASP A 104 -34.72 1.20 -4.00
N ALA A 105 -34.21 0.14 -3.36
CA ALA A 105 -34.91 -0.52 -2.27
C ALA A 105 -35.15 0.44 -1.08
N LEU A 106 -34.14 1.22 -0.68
CA LEU A 106 -34.29 2.25 0.37
C LEU A 106 -35.30 3.35 -0.01
N VAL A 107 -35.26 3.86 -1.22
CA VAL A 107 -36.18 4.89 -1.70
C VAL A 107 -37.62 4.40 -1.79
N ARG A 108 -37.83 3.11 -2.06
CA ARG A 108 -39.16 2.46 -2.03
C ARG A 108 -39.66 2.18 -0.61
N GLY A 109 -38.82 2.40 0.43
CA GLY A 109 -39.21 2.16 1.81
C GLY A 109 -39.12 0.70 2.26
N GLU A 110 -38.35 -0.15 1.55
CA GLU A 110 -38.15 -1.55 1.96
C GLU A 110 -37.43 -1.66 3.31
N ALA A 111 -36.60 -0.66 3.66
CA ALA A 111 -35.93 -0.52 4.94
C ALA A 111 -35.66 0.97 5.25
N GLU A 112 -35.46 1.27 6.55
CA GLU A 112 -35.17 2.63 7.01
C GLU A 112 -33.72 3.03 6.73
N ASP A 113 -32.79 2.08 6.80
CA ASP A 113 -31.36 2.27 6.61
C ASP A 113 -30.67 1.05 5.97
N LEU A 114 -29.36 1.19 5.68
CA LEU A 114 -28.56 0.14 5.07
C LEU A 114 -28.43 -1.11 5.95
N ALA A 115 -28.32 -0.96 7.28
CA ALA A 115 -28.17 -2.09 8.18
C ALA A 115 -29.45 -2.93 8.23
N THR A 116 -30.60 -2.28 8.39
CA THR A 116 -31.91 -2.92 8.32
C THR A 116 -32.15 -3.58 6.96
N LEU A 117 -31.73 -2.92 5.86
CA LEU A 117 -31.83 -3.50 4.53
C LEU A 117 -30.97 -4.75 4.38
N ALA A 118 -29.73 -4.74 4.92
CA ALA A 118 -28.83 -5.89 4.88
C ALA A 118 -29.40 -7.08 5.68
N GLN A 119 -30.00 -6.83 6.86
CA GLN A 119 -30.67 -7.85 7.65
C GLN A 119 -31.84 -8.49 6.89
N LYS A 120 -32.70 -7.66 6.31
CA LYS A 120 -33.84 -8.14 5.50
C LYS A 120 -33.40 -8.89 4.24
N ALA A 121 -32.33 -8.43 3.59
CA ALA A 121 -31.74 -9.10 2.43
C ALA A 121 -31.16 -10.47 2.81
N SER A 122 -30.44 -10.55 3.93
CA SER A 122 -29.92 -11.83 4.48
C SER A 122 -31.04 -12.82 4.82
N ALA A 123 -32.17 -12.32 5.30
CA ALA A 123 -33.36 -13.13 5.58
C ALA A 123 -34.18 -13.47 4.32
N GLY A 124 -33.78 -13.05 3.12
CA GLY A 124 -34.49 -13.26 1.87
C GLY A 124 -35.84 -12.52 1.76
N SER A 125 -36.05 -11.51 2.62
CA SER A 125 -37.30 -10.73 2.69
C SER A 125 -37.37 -9.56 1.71
N VAL A 126 -36.29 -9.26 1.01
CA VAL A 126 -36.19 -8.19 0.01
C VAL A 126 -35.67 -8.76 -1.30
N ARG A 127 -36.21 -8.29 -2.42
CA ARG A 127 -35.70 -8.58 -3.76
C ARG A 127 -35.21 -7.30 -4.41
N PHE A 128 -34.01 -7.39 -4.98
CA PHE A 128 -33.40 -6.27 -5.68
C PHE A 128 -33.77 -6.26 -7.15
N ARG A 129 -33.89 -5.06 -7.70
CA ARG A 129 -34.16 -4.83 -9.13
C ARG A 129 -33.28 -3.69 -9.64
N LEU A 130 -33.15 -3.60 -10.94
CA LEU A 130 -32.57 -2.42 -11.59
C LEU A 130 -33.68 -1.38 -11.78
N PRO A 131 -33.55 -0.18 -11.16
CA PRO A 131 -34.52 0.87 -11.34
C PRO A 131 -34.41 1.54 -12.72
N GLU A 132 -35.54 1.99 -13.24
CA GLU A 132 -35.65 2.74 -14.51
C GLU A 132 -36.22 4.14 -14.29
N GLY A 133 -36.11 4.99 -15.29
CA GLY A 133 -36.77 6.31 -15.34
C GLY A 133 -36.53 7.15 -14.08
N ARG A 134 -37.61 7.56 -13.42
CA ARG A 134 -37.57 8.42 -12.22
C ARG A 134 -36.96 7.71 -11.01
N ASP A 135 -37.19 6.40 -10.85
CA ASP A 135 -36.65 5.62 -9.72
C ASP A 135 -35.14 5.54 -9.83
N ARG A 136 -34.59 5.35 -11.02
CA ARG A 136 -33.15 5.39 -11.27
C ARG A 136 -32.53 6.72 -10.86
N VAL A 137 -33.14 7.85 -11.21
CA VAL A 137 -32.66 9.18 -10.84
C VAL A 137 -32.66 9.38 -9.32
N ARG A 138 -33.73 8.92 -8.64
CA ARG A 138 -33.83 8.99 -7.18
C ARG A 138 -32.78 8.13 -6.49
N ALA A 139 -32.61 6.87 -6.91
CA ALA A 139 -31.62 5.95 -6.38
C ALA A 139 -30.18 6.49 -6.57
N ARG A 140 -29.86 6.98 -7.78
CA ARG A 140 -28.57 7.64 -8.06
C ARG A 140 -28.31 8.84 -7.15
N SER A 141 -29.29 9.73 -7.00
CA SER A 141 -29.16 10.91 -6.15
C SER A 141 -28.96 10.53 -4.67
N ALA A 142 -29.70 9.53 -4.17
CA ALA A 142 -29.61 9.06 -2.80
C ALA A 142 -28.24 8.39 -2.52
N SER A 143 -27.80 7.50 -3.41
CA SER A 143 -26.49 6.85 -3.29
C SER A 143 -25.35 7.85 -3.30
N ARG A 144 -25.36 8.82 -4.24
CA ARG A 144 -24.33 9.86 -4.33
C ARG A 144 -24.27 10.74 -3.07
N ARG A 145 -25.42 11.07 -2.46
CA ARG A 145 -25.43 11.83 -1.19
C ARG A 145 -24.79 11.06 -0.05
N GLN A 146 -25.16 9.79 0.13
CA GLN A 146 -24.71 8.98 1.27
C GLN A 146 -23.24 8.58 1.13
N VAL A 147 -22.80 8.06 -0.01
CA VAL A 147 -21.41 7.74 -0.30
C VAL A 147 -20.56 9.01 -0.25
N GLY A 148 -21.04 10.12 -0.83
CA GLY A 148 -20.38 11.42 -0.75
C GLY A 148 -20.18 11.92 0.68
N ALA A 149 -21.08 11.58 1.61
CA ALA A 149 -20.87 11.89 3.03
C ALA A 149 -19.69 11.12 3.62
N GLY A 150 -19.50 9.85 3.24
CA GLY A 150 -18.30 9.07 3.62
C GLY A 150 -17.02 9.66 3.07
N ILE A 151 -17.02 10.05 1.80
CA ILE A 151 -15.83 10.69 1.18
C ILE A 151 -15.52 12.03 1.85
N ARG A 152 -16.52 12.84 2.19
CA ARG A 152 -16.30 14.07 2.97
C ARG A 152 -15.72 13.79 4.37
N ARG A 153 -16.03 12.64 4.99
CA ARG A 153 -15.36 12.22 6.23
C ARG A 153 -13.87 11.94 6.00
N ILE A 154 -13.52 11.28 4.88
CA ILE A 154 -12.11 11.11 4.48
C ILE A 154 -11.42 12.47 4.34
N ASP A 155 -12.05 13.44 3.67
CA ASP A 155 -11.51 14.81 3.55
C ASP A 155 -11.30 15.48 4.91
N ALA A 156 -12.24 15.28 5.83
CA ALA A 156 -12.13 15.81 7.20
C ALA A 156 -10.97 15.16 7.97
N ARG A 157 -10.77 13.85 7.80
CA ARG A 157 -9.65 13.10 8.41
C ARG A 157 -8.30 13.52 7.82
N ARG A 158 -8.22 13.78 6.52
CA ARG A 158 -7.02 14.35 5.90
C ARG A 158 -6.67 15.71 6.50
N ARG A 159 -7.65 16.62 6.60
CA ARG A 159 -7.44 17.93 7.23
C ARG A 159 -7.09 17.83 8.72
N GLU A 160 -7.62 16.85 9.42
CA GLU A 160 -7.26 16.57 10.83
C GLU A 160 -5.78 16.17 10.93
N ARG A 161 -5.31 15.22 10.10
CA ARG A 161 -3.90 14.86 10.04
C ARG A 161 -3.01 16.08 9.77
N GLU A 162 -3.35 16.90 8.78
CA GLU A 162 -2.59 18.10 8.44
C GLU A 162 -2.50 19.07 9.63
N ARG A 163 -3.59 19.25 10.39
CA ARG A 163 -3.57 20.05 11.63
C ARG A 163 -2.68 19.44 12.70
N MET A 164 -2.70 18.11 12.88
CA MET A 164 -1.89 17.43 13.88
C MET A 164 -0.40 17.47 13.52
N VAL A 165 -0.06 17.25 12.26
CA VAL A 165 1.32 17.42 11.78
C VAL A 165 1.79 18.86 11.98
N LYS A 166 0.94 19.85 11.69
CA LYS A 166 1.28 21.26 11.95
C LYS A 166 1.46 21.54 13.45
N ARG A 167 0.65 20.91 14.31
CA ARG A 167 0.67 21.14 15.76
C ARG A 167 1.87 20.50 16.46
N TYR A 168 2.16 19.24 16.13
CA TYR A 168 3.18 18.45 16.81
C TYR A 168 4.51 18.40 16.04
N GLY A 169 4.51 18.75 14.77
CA GLY A 169 5.68 18.64 13.88
C GLY A 169 5.86 17.25 13.28
N ASP A 170 6.56 17.20 12.17
CA ASP A 170 7.09 15.98 11.59
C ASP A 170 8.35 15.53 12.36
N PRO A 171 8.74 14.25 12.28
CA PRO A 171 10.03 13.80 12.76
C PRO A 171 11.15 14.69 12.21
N ARG A 172 12.09 15.09 13.08
CA ARG A 172 13.15 16.04 12.73
C ARG A 172 14.25 15.42 11.85
N GLN A 173 14.34 14.09 11.86
CA GLN A 173 15.36 13.33 11.15
C GLN A 173 14.80 12.64 9.91
N SER A 174 15.66 12.43 8.93
CA SER A 174 15.46 11.55 7.80
C SER A 174 16.59 10.53 7.82
N PRO A 175 16.33 9.25 7.52
CA PRO A 175 15.02 8.65 7.18
C PRO A 175 14.05 8.54 8.36
N TRP A 176 12.76 8.36 8.08
CA TRP A 176 11.79 7.94 9.08
C TRP A 176 12.02 6.49 9.48
N ILE A 177 12.01 6.23 10.76
CA ILE A 177 12.12 4.89 11.32
C ILE A 177 10.72 4.26 11.33
N TYR A 178 10.56 3.20 10.54
CA TYR A 178 9.31 2.46 10.40
C TYR A 178 9.46 1.10 11.07
N LEU A 179 8.61 0.81 12.08
CA LEU A 179 8.67 -0.41 12.87
C LEU A 179 7.34 -1.16 12.83
N ILE A 180 7.40 -2.50 12.77
CA ILE A 180 6.24 -3.38 12.81
C ILE A 180 5.88 -3.70 14.27
N VAL A 181 4.60 -3.48 14.61
CA VAL A 181 3.99 -3.91 15.87
C VAL A 181 2.68 -4.61 15.54
N ALA A 182 2.67 -5.92 15.52
CA ALA A 182 1.53 -6.72 15.07
C ALA A 182 1.56 -8.11 15.74
N THR A 183 1.13 -8.17 17.00
CA THR A 183 1.14 -9.41 17.79
C THR A 183 -0.02 -10.34 17.45
N GLY A 184 -1.10 -9.81 16.90
CA GLY A 184 -2.38 -10.49 16.69
C GLY A 184 -3.49 -9.95 17.60
N ASP A 185 -3.15 -9.34 18.74
CA ASP A 185 -4.08 -8.70 19.67
C ASP A 185 -3.90 -7.18 19.64
N ILE A 186 -4.94 -6.44 19.24
CA ILE A 186 -4.87 -4.98 19.14
C ILE A 186 -4.62 -4.32 20.50
N TYR A 187 -5.09 -4.93 21.59
CA TYR A 187 -4.90 -4.40 22.94
C TYR A 187 -3.48 -4.58 23.46
N GLU A 188 -2.77 -5.60 22.99
CA GLU A 188 -1.34 -5.78 23.21
C GLU A 188 -0.50 -4.90 22.28
N ASP A 189 -0.98 -4.68 21.05
CA ASP A 189 -0.27 -3.84 20.08
C ASP A 189 -0.22 -2.37 20.51
N MET A 190 -1.29 -1.83 21.10
CA MET A 190 -1.34 -0.42 21.49
C MET A 190 -0.21 -0.01 22.44
N PRO A 191 0.00 -0.66 23.62
CA PRO A 191 1.08 -0.28 24.53
C PRO A 191 2.46 -0.53 23.92
N GLN A 192 2.63 -1.58 23.10
CA GLN A 192 3.89 -1.86 22.41
C GLN A 192 4.20 -0.81 21.34
N ALA A 193 3.20 -0.34 20.60
CA ALA A 193 3.32 0.74 19.63
C ALA A 193 3.69 2.08 20.30
N GLN A 194 3.06 2.40 21.44
CA GLN A 194 3.39 3.59 22.23
C GLN A 194 4.83 3.53 22.75
N GLN A 195 5.27 2.36 23.24
CA GLN A 195 6.65 2.19 23.68
C GLN A 195 7.63 2.34 22.52
N ALA A 196 7.38 1.70 21.37
CA ALA A 196 8.22 1.86 20.18
C ALA A 196 8.32 3.33 19.72
N ALA A 197 7.22 4.08 19.82
CA ALA A 197 7.24 5.51 19.52
C ALA A 197 8.11 6.29 20.50
N ARG A 198 8.09 5.99 21.80
CA ARG A 198 8.99 6.59 22.81
C ARG A 198 10.46 6.27 22.51
N GLU A 199 10.73 5.08 22.02
CA GLU A 199 12.07 4.62 21.64
C GLU A 199 12.55 5.14 20.29
N GLY A 200 11.74 5.89 19.56
CA GLY A 200 12.15 6.63 18.37
C GLY A 200 11.54 6.17 17.05
N ALA A 201 10.61 5.21 17.05
CA ALA A 201 9.87 4.86 15.85
C ALA A 201 8.97 6.03 15.40
N ASP A 202 9.03 6.39 14.12
CA ASP A 202 8.27 7.49 13.50
C ASP A 202 6.99 7.01 12.82
N VAL A 203 7.01 5.76 12.34
CA VAL A 203 5.91 5.09 11.67
C VAL A 203 5.71 3.73 12.32
N ILE A 204 4.51 3.46 12.80
CA ILE A 204 4.12 2.17 13.36
C ILE A 204 3.27 1.42 12.34
N ALA A 205 3.70 0.21 12.00
CA ALA A 205 2.95 -0.70 11.15
C ALA A 205 2.19 -1.72 11.99
N VAL A 206 0.88 -1.68 11.91
CA VAL A 206 0.02 -2.77 12.35
C VAL A 206 -0.34 -3.58 11.11
N ILE A 207 0.49 -4.58 10.82
CA ILE A 207 0.32 -5.41 9.62
C ILE A 207 -0.90 -6.30 9.80
N ARG A 208 -1.77 -6.32 8.79
CA ARG A 208 -2.87 -7.30 8.77
C ARG A 208 -2.33 -8.72 8.83
N SER A 209 -3.07 -9.62 9.42
CA SER A 209 -2.66 -11.03 9.50
C SER A 209 -2.43 -11.61 8.08
N THR A 210 -1.44 -12.48 7.95
CA THR A 210 -1.10 -13.13 6.69
C THR A 210 -2.32 -13.85 6.08
N GLY A 211 -3.12 -14.53 6.90
CA GLY A 211 -4.35 -15.18 6.46
C GLY A 211 -5.40 -14.23 5.91
N GLN A 212 -5.51 -13.02 6.46
CA GLN A 212 -6.51 -12.04 6.03
C GLN A 212 -6.33 -11.60 4.56
N SER A 213 -5.13 -11.71 4.00
CA SER A 213 -4.92 -11.40 2.58
C SER A 213 -5.73 -12.28 1.63
N LEU A 214 -6.11 -13.47 2.09
CA LEU A 214 -6.87 -14.46 1.35
C LEU A 214 -8.35 -14.52 1.76
N LEU A 215 -8.77 -13.73 2.75
CA LEU A 215 -10.18 -13.61 3.13
C LEU A 215 -10.87 -12.63 2.18
N ASP A 216 -12.02 -13.04 1.62
CA ASP A 216 -12.86 -12.15 0.81
C ASP A 216 -13.93 -11.46 1.68
N TYR A 217 -13.54 -11.03 2.86
CA TYR A 217 -14.29 -10.17 3.77
C TYR A 217 -13.34 -9.46 4.75
N VAL A 218 -13.76 -8.33 5.30
CA VAL A 218 -13.06 -7.62 6.36
C VAL A 218 -13.81 -7.86 7.67
N PRO A 219 -13.18 -8.49 8.68
CA PRO A 219 -13.82 -8.72 9.98
C PRO A 219 -14.29 -7.42 10.64
N GLU A 220 -15.28 -7.50 11.49
CA GLU A 220 -15.84 -6.39 12.26
C GLU A 220 -15.37 -6.43 13.72
N GLY A 221 -15.24 -5.28 14.33
CA GLY A 221 -14.87 -5.15 15.73
C GLY A 221 -13.37 -5.19 16.00
N PRO A 222 -12.98 -4.97 17.27
CA PRO A 222 -11.61 -5.13 17.73
C PRO A 222 -11.28 -6.62 17.83
N THR A 223 -10.04 -6.99 17.47
CA THR A 223 -9.60 -8.39 17.46
C THR A 223 -8.52 -8.67 18.49
N ARG A 224 -8.57 -9.86 19.11
CA ARG A 224 -7.60 -10.37 20.09
C ARG A 224 -6.80 -11.55 19.57
N GLU A 225 -6.97 -11.87 18.31
CA GLU A 225 -6.24 -12.95 17.65
C GLU A 225 -5.90 -12.58 16.22
N GLY A 226 -4.85 -13.16 15.70
CA GLY A 226 -4.39 -13.00 14.34
C GLY A 226 -3.24 -13.96 14.06
N PHE A 227 -3.13 -14.42 12.83
CA PHE A 227 -2.02 -15.27 12.40
C PHE A 227 -1.02 -14.46 11.58
N ALA A 228 0.19 -14.36 12.08
CA ALA A 228 1.26 -13.53 11.48
C ALA A 228 0.78 -12.09 11.21
N GLY A 229 0.28 -11.44 12.27
CA GLY A 229 -0.17 -10.05 12.25
C GLY A 229 -1.55 -9.86 12.87
N THR A 230 -1.94 -8.60 13.02
CA THR A 230 -3.22 -8.19 13.61
C THR A 230 -4.21 -7.86 12.49
N TYR A 231 -5.46 -8.25 12.64
CA TYR A 231 -6.47 -8.00 11.60
C TYR A 231 -6.62 -6.50 11.28
N ALA A 232 -6.71 -6.19 10.00
CA ALA A 232 -7.15 -4.89 9.51
C ALA A 232 -8.68 -4.81 9.63
N THR A 233 -9.16 -4.21 10.72
CA THR A 233 -10.57 -3.87 10.93
C THR A 233 -10.71 -2.38 11.15
N GLN A 234 -11.90 -1.83 10.98
CA GLN A 234 -12.13 -0.41 11.24
C GLN A 234 -11.85 -0.06 12.70
N ASP A 235 -12.24 -0.92 13.64
CA ASP A 235 -12.04 -0.68 15.06
C ASP A 235 -10.57 -0.80 15.46
N ASN A 236 -9.81 -1.74 14.94
CA ASN A 236 -8.37 -1.83 15.17
C ASN A 236 -7.65 -0.57 14.67
N PHE A 237 -8.04 -0.05 13.50
CA PHE A 237 -7.50 1.21 12.99
C PHE A 237 -7.81 2.39 13.92
N ARG A 238 -9.05 2.49 14.39
CA ARG A 238 -9.50 3.55 15.29
C ARG A 238 -8.78 3.51 16.63
N LEU A 239 -8.68 2.32 17.24
CA LEU A 239 -8.01 2.12 18.52
C LEU A 239 -6.52 2.48 18.44
N MET A 240 -5.81 1.93 17.46
CA MET A 240 -4.38 2.22 17.29
C MET A 240 -4.15 3.69 16.93
N ARG A 241 -4.99 4.29 16.07
CA ARG A 241 -4.85 5.73 15.75
C ARG A 241 -5.01 6.60 17.00
N GLY A 242 -5.97 6.26 17.87
CA GLY A 242 -6.15 6.94 19.16
C GLY A 242 -4.91 6.83 20.05
N ALA A 243 -4.35 5.63 20.21
CA ALA A 243 -3.15 5.40 21.01
C ALA A 243 -1.93 6.18 20.48
N LEU A 244 -1.74 6.25 19.14
CA LEU A 244 -0.64 7.01 18.54
C LEU A 244 -0.88 8.53 18.54
N ASP A 245 -2.13 8.99 18.64
CA ASP A 245 -2.43 10.41 18.86
C ASP A 245 -2.01 10.85 20.26
N GLU A 246 -2.22 10.01 21.27
CA GLU A 246 -1.72 10.24 22.63
C GLU A 246 -0.19 10.28 22.65
N SER A 247 0.48 9.32 21.97
CA SER A 247 1.93 9.33 21.82
C SER A 247 2.42 10.59 21.11
N SER A 248 1.74 11.04 20.07
CA SER A 248 2.10 12.27 19.34
C SER A 248 2.04 13.50 20.24
N LYS A 249 1.04 13.57 21.12
CA LYS A 249 0.91 14.64 22.11
C LYS A 249 2.00 14.58 23.18
N GLU A 250 2.29 13.38 23.69
CA GLU A 250 3.32 13.14 24.71
C GLU A 250 4.71 13.52 24.19
N LEU A 251 5.03 13.08 22.97
CA LEU A 251 6.36 13.21 22.38
C LEU A 251 6.59 14.56 21.67
N GLY A 252 5.54 15.34 21.43
CA GLY A 252 5.65 16.59 20.68
C GLY A 252 6.08 16.38 19.23
N ARG A 253 5.76 15.22 18.65
CA ARG A 253 5.96 14.89 17.22
C ARG A 253 4.84 13.98 16.73
N TYR A 254 4.47 14.09 15.45
CA TYR A 254 3.42 13.26 14.88
C TYR A 254 3.93 11.84 14.61
N VAL A 255 3.29 10.83 15.21
CA VAL A 255 3.58 9.41 14.98
C VAL A 255 2.59 8.86 13.95
N ARG A 256 3.10 8.26 12.87
CA ARG A 256 2.31 7.76 11.75
C ARG A 256 1.84 6.33 11.98
N LEU A 257 0.69 6.03 11.42
CA LEU A 257 0.10 4.69 11.40
C LEU A 257 0.05 4.16 9.97
N THR A 258 0.51 2.93 9.78
CA THR A 258 0.41 2.22 8.51
C THR A 258 -0.16 0.82 8.70
N ASN A 259 -0.75 0.28 7.63
CA ASN A 259 -1.26 -1.09 7.56
C ASN A 259 -1.15 -1.60 6.11
N TYR A 260 -1.65 -2.79 5.84
CA TYR A 260 -1.64 -3.39 4.51
C TYR A 260 -3.02 -3.35 3.87
N ALA A 261 -3.13 -2.75 2.68
CA ALA A 261 -4.28 -2.80 1.79
C ALA A 261 -3.90 -3.54 0.50
N SER A 262 -3.49 -4.80 0.64
CA SER A 262 -3.22 -5.74 -0.45
C SER A 262 -3.99 -7.02 -0.20
N GLY A 263 -4.26 -7.83 -1.23
CA GLY A 263 -5.08 -9.04 -1.10
C GLY A 263 -6.53 -8.82 -1.52
N LEU A 264 -7.44 -9.75 -1.16
CA LEU A 264 -8.80 -9.79 -1.69
C LEU A 264 -9.72 -8.64 -1.25
N CYS A 265 -9.41 -7.96 -0.13
CA CYS A 265 -10.22 -6.84 0.40
C CYS A 265 -9.53 -5.49 0.30
N MET A 266 -8.63 -5.32 -0.66
CA MET A 266 -7.85 -4.10 -0.86
C MET A 266 -8.71 -2.82 -0.88
N PRO A 267 -9.80 -2.70 -1.66
CA PRO A 267 -10.70 -1.54 -1.68
C PRO A 267 -11.36 -1.24 -0.35
N GLU A 268 -11.85 -2.27 0.35
CA GLU A 268 -12.51 -2.10 1.64
C GLU A 268 -11.55 -1.56 2.69
N ILE A 269 -10.37 -2.19 2.81
CA ILE A 269 -9.34 -1.78 3.78
C ILE A 269 -8.87 -0.35 3.47
N ALA A 270 -8.72 0.02 2.18
CA ALA A 270 -8.37 1.38 1.78
C ALA A 270 -9.43 2.41 2.20
N ALA A 271 -10.73 2.08 2.02
CA ALA A 271 -11.83 2.94 2.46
C ALA A 271 -11.81 3.14 3.98
N LEU A 272 -11.62 2.06 4.75
CA LEU A 272 -11.53 2.12 6.21
C LEU A 272 -10.30 2.91 6.68
N ALA A 273 -9.15 2.74 6.01
CA ALA A 273 -7.94 3.51 6.30
C ALA A 273 -8.16 5.01 6.11
N GLY A 274 -8.84 5.42 5.05
CA GLY A 274 -9.21 6.82 4.83
C GLY A 274 -10.16 7.36 5.89
N LEU A 275 -11.15 6.56 6.32
CA LEU A 275 -12.12 6.93 7.34
C LEU A 275 -11.50 7.05 8.75
N GLU A 276 -10.47 6.25 9.05
CA GLU A 276 -9.82 6.23 10.37
C GLU A 276 -8.44 6.94 10.38
N ARG A 277 -8.14 7.71 9.33
CA ARG A 277 -6.96 8.59 9.27
C ARG A 277 -5.61 7.86 9.35
N LEU A 278 -5.47 6.75 8.62
CA LEU A 278 -4.17 6.14 8.43
C LEU A 278 -3.29 7.04 7.54
N ASP A 279 -1.99 6.94 7.72
CA ASP A 279 -1.00 7.80 7.06
C ASP A 279 -0.34 7.15 5.87
N MET A 280 -0.19 5.83 5.93
CA MET A 280 0.47 5.04 4.91
C MET A 280 -0.27 3.70 4.75
N MET A 281 -0.19 3.11 3.56
CA MET A 281 -0.77 1.79 3.29
C MET A 281 0.09 1.03 2.31
N LEU A 282 0.44 -0.23 2.62
CA LEU A 282 0.99 -1.11 1.61
C LEU A 282 -0.09 -1.42 0.58
N ASN A 283 0.19 -1.12 -0.68
CA ASN A 283 -0.75 -1.27 -1.78
C ASN A 283 0.01 -1.61 -3.08
N ASP A 284 0.16 -2.91 -3.33
CA ASP A 284 0.89 -3.43 -4.46
C ASP A 284 0.15 -4.61 -5.08
N SER A 285 -0.15 -4.52 -6.39
CA SER A 285 -0.82 -5.59 -7.14
C SER A 285 0.07 -6.83 -7.25
N MET A 286 1.36 -6.67 -7.49
CA MET A 286 2.26 -7.80 -7.67
C MET A 286 2.38 -8.65 -6.41
N TYR A 287 2.30 -8.06 -5.21
CA TYR A 287 2.19 -8.80 -3.96
C TYR A 287 0.99 -9.79 -3.97
N GLY A 288 -0.17 -9.32 -4.40
CA GLY A 288 -1.37 -10.15 -4.50
C GLY A 288 -1.21 -11.25 -5.56
N ILE A 289 -0.75 -10.88 -6.74
CA ILE A 289 -0.66 -11.76 -7.90
C ILE A 289 0.44 -12.82 -7.72
N LEU A 290 1.67 -12.40 -7.45
CA LEU A 290 2.83 -13.28 -7.48
C LEU A 290 3.05 -14.02 -6.16
N PHE A 291 2.75 -13.39 -5.03
CA PHE A 291 3.01 -13.95 -3.71
C PHE A 291 1.79 -14.63 -3.08
N ARG A 292 0.55 -14.21 -3.42
CA ARG A 292 -0.70 -14.72 -2.81
C ARG A 292 -1.61 -15.50 -3.76
N ASP A 293 -1.21 -15.67 -5.01
CA ASP A 293 -1.99 -16.39 -6.02
C ASP A 293 -3.40 -15.80 -6.23
N ILE A 294 -3.52 -14.48 -6.13
CA ILE A 294 -4.76 -13.76 -6.39
C ILE A 294 -4.86 -13.46 -7.88
N ASN A 295 -6.05 -13.56 -8.42
CA ASN A 295 -6.32 -13.29 -9.83
C ASN A 295 -5.79 -11.91 -10.27
N PRO A 296 -5.03 -11.81 -11.38
CA PRO A 296 -4.45 -10.56 -11.83
C PRO A 296 -5.49 -9.47 -12.14
N VAL A 297 -6.59 -9.82 -12.82
CA VAL A 297 -7.65 -8.84 -13.17
C VAL A 297 -8.30 -8.29 -11.90
N ARG A 298 -8.64 -9.20 -10.96
CA ARG A 298 -9.17 -8.81 -9.65
C ARG A 298 -8.25 -7.81 -8.96
N THR A 299 -6.97 -8.11 -8.92
CA THR A 299 -5.98 -7.31 -8.19
C THR A 299 -5.79 -5.93 -8.80
N PHE A 300 -5.71 -5.82 -10.14
CA PHE A 300 -5.56 -4.51 -10.79
C PHE A 300 -6.79 -3.61 -10.64
N VAL A 301 -8.00 -4.18 -10.72
CA VAL A 301 -9.24 -3.43 -10.47
C VAL A 301 -9.29 -2.91 -9.04
N ASP A 302 -9.01 -3.78 -8.07
CA ASP A 302 -9.01 -3.46 -6.65
C ASP A 302 -7.92 -2.42 -6.31
N GLN A 303 -6.73 -2.53 -6.91
CA GLN A 303 -5.65 -1.56 -6.71
C GLN A 303 -6.02 -0.16 -7.22
N ARG A 304 -6.60 -0.06 -8.43
CA ARG A 304 -7.00 1.24 -8.99
C ARG A 304 -7.95 1.98 -8.04
N PHE A 305 -9.03 1.33 -7.61
CA PHE A 305 -9.99 1.93 -6.67
C PHE A 305 -9.32 2.32 -5.33
N SER A 306 -8.50 1.43 -4.78
CA SER A 306 -7.79 1.69 -3.52
C SER A 306 -6.88 2.90 -3.61
N ARG A 307 -6.15 3.04 -4.73
CA ARG A 307 -5.26 4.18 -4.97
C ARG A 307 -6.01 5.50 -5.16
N GLN A 308 -7.18 5.49 -5.78
CA GLN A 308 -8.06 6.67 -5.85
C GLN A 308 -8.48 7.13 -4.44
N VAL A 309 -8.82 6.19 -3.56
CA VAL A 309 -9.10 6.48 -2.14
C VAL A 309 -7.86 7.04 -1.43
N HIS A 310 -6.69 6.42 -1.64
CA HIS A 310 -5.43 6.89 -1.04
C HIS A 310 -5.04 8.28 -1.52
N ALA A 311 -5.21 8.58 -2.81
CA ALA A 311 -4.99 9.92 -3.37
C ALA A 311 -5.85 10.96 -2.64
N ARG A 312 -7.16 10.70 -2.54
CA ARG A 312 -8.10 11.59 -1.83
C ARG A 312 -7.75 11.77 -0.36
N ALA A 313 -7.44 10.67 0.33
CA ALA A 313 -7.10 10.67 1.74
C ALA A 313 -5.71 11.28 2.03
N GLY A 314 -4.87 11.50 1.02
CA GLY A 314 -3.48 11.93 1.19
C GLY A 314 -2.63 10.85 1.90
N ILE A 315 -2.92 9.58 1.65
CA ILE A 315 -2.19 8.43 2.19
C ILE A 315 -0.98 8.14 1.31
N ILE A 316 0.18 7.89 1.91
CA ILE A 316 1.38 7.43 1.20
C ILE A 316 1.19 5.93 0.92
N ILE A 317 1.30 5.51 -0.34
CA ILE A 317 1.36 4.09 -0.64
C ILE A 317 2.76 3.54 -0.36
N ASN A 318 2.83 2.30 0.12
CA ASN A 318 4.04 1.51 0.12
C ASN A 318 3.85 0.38 -0.89
N THR A 319 4.87 0.10 -1.68
CA THR A 319 4.91 -1.10 -2.49
C THR A 319 5.75 -2.17 -1.81
N GLY A 320 5.59 -3.42 -2.22
CA GLY A 320 6.19 -4.57 -1.55
C GLY A 320 6.98 -5.44 -2.51
N GLU A 321 7.82 -4.84 -3.32
CA GLU A 321 8.62 -5.51 -4.35
C GLU A 321 9.50 -6.63 -3.77
N ASP A 322 9.86 -6.56 -2.49
CA ASP A 322 10.56 -7.62 -1.77
C ASP A 322 9.77 -8.93 -1.67
N ASN A 323 8.44 -8.85 -1.55
CA ASN A 323 7.62 -10.03 -1.30
C ASN A 323 7.58 -11.02 -2.47
N TYR A 324 7.64 -10.55 -3.70
CA TYR A 324 7.68 -11.45 -4.85
C TYR A 324 9.10 -11.75 -5.33
N LEU A 325 10.09 -11.02 -4.86
CA LEU A 325 11.49 -11.33 -5.05
C LEU A 325 12.02 -12.39 -4.06
N THR A 326 11.31 -12.71 -3.00
CA THR A 326 11.58 -13.93 -2.23
C THR A 326 11.37 -15.19 -3.07
N THR A 327 10.66 -15.09 -4.19
CA THR A 327 10.44 -16.15 -5.16
C THR A 327 11.32 -16.01 -6.41
N ALA A 328 12.10 -14.92 -6.53
CA ALA A 328 13.06 -14.63 -7.58
C ALA A 328 14.46 -14.45 -7.00
N ASP A 329 15.49 -14.68 -7.79
CA ASP A 329 16.84 -14.29 -7.44
C ASP A 329 16.98 -12.77 -7.60
N ALA A 330 17.06 -12.06 -6.46
CA ALA A 330 17.15 -10.60 -6.46
C ALA A 330 18.46 -10.09 -7.08
N VAL A 331 19.54 -10.86 -7.05
CA VAL A 331 20.82 -10.50 -7.65
C VAL A 331 20.73 -10.57 -9.17
N GLU A 332 20.17 -11.65 -9.73
CA GLU A 332 20.00 -11.83 -11.18
C GLU A 332 18.77 -11.09 -11.72
N ALA A 333 17.71 -10.95 -10.92
CA ALA A 333 16.42 -10.41 -11.33
C ALA A 333 16.14 -8.97 -10.83
N ALA A 334 17.18 -8.21 -10.46
CA ALA A 334 17.05 -6.84 -9.95
C ALA A 334 16.24 -5.90 -10.88
N HIS A 335 16.34 -6.11 -12.20
CA HIS A 335 15.58 -5.36 -13.20
C HIS A 335 14.06 -5.53 -13.05
N THR A 336 13.57 -6.66 -12.52
CA THR A 336 12.13 -6.86 -12.28
C THR A 336 11.60 -5.92 -11.20
N VAL A 337 12.42 -5.59 -10.19
CA VAL A 337 12.09 -4.60 -9.14
C VAL A 337 11.94 -3.22 -9.75
N THR A 338 12.92 -2.79 -10.56
CA THR A 338 12.88 -1.48 -11.22
C THR A 338 11.68 -1.37 -12.17
N VAL A 339 11.37 -2.41 -12.94
CA VAL A 339 10.16 -2.47 -13.79
C VAL A 339 8.90 -2.36 -12.94
N SER A 340 8.83 -3.09 -11.82
CA SER A 340 7.69 -2.99 -10.90
C SER A 340 7.54 -1.59 -10.30
N GLN A 341 8.64 -0.93 -9.92
CA GLN A 341 8.62 0.44 -9.42
C GLN A 341 8.11 1.43 -10.49
N LEU A 342 8.57 1.31 -11.73
CA LEU A 342 8.10 2.15 -12.85
C LEU A 342 6.62 1.93 -13.17
N LEU A 343 6.14 0.68 -13.17
CA LEU A 343 4.73 0.37 -13.35
C LEU A 343 3.89 0.87 -12.17
N ASN A 344 4.38 0.71 -10.94
CA ASN A 344 3.70 1.22 -9.75
C ASN A 344 3.63 2.75 -9.73
N GLU A 345 4.68 3.47 -10.17
CA GLU A 345 4.65 4.93 -10.40
C GLU A 345 3.53 5.29 -11.39
N TYR A 346 3.50 4.63 -12.54
CA TYR A 346 2.48 4.88 -13.56
C TYR A 346 1.06 4.65 -13.04
N PHE A 347 0.77 3.46 -12.48
CA PHE A 347 -0.56 3.15 -11.93
C PHE A 347 -0.99 4.08 -10.79
N ALA A 348 -0.04 4.56 -10.00
CA ALA A 348 -0.33 5.48 -8.91
C ALA A 348 -0.71 6.88 -9.43
N LYS A 349 0.03 7.39 -10.41
CA LYS A 349 -0.27 8.69 -11.04
C LYS A 349 -1.60 8.67 -11.79
N GLU A 350 -1.93 7.58 -12.49
CA GLU A 350 -3.23 7.38 -13.14
C GLU A 350 -4.41 7.31 -12.14
N ALA A 351 -4.14 6.96 -10.89
CA ALA A 351 -5.12 6.99 -9.81
C ALA A 351 -5.14 8.31 -9.02
N GLY A 352 -4.34 9.31 -9.43
CA GLY A 352 -4.31 10.64 -8.85
C GLY A 352 -3.34 10.83 -7.68
N LEU A 353 -2.39 9.91 -7.43
CA LEU A 353 -1.37 10.11 -6.41
C LEU A 353 -0.28 11.07 -6.90
N GLU A 354 0.18 11.92 -5.99
CA GLU A 354 1.32 12.82 -6.21
C GLU A 354 2.65 12.11 -5.84
N ASP A 355 3.78 12.61 -6.35
CA ASP A 355 5.11 12.01 -6.09
C ASP A 355 5.41 11.81 -4.60
N TRP A 356 4.98 12.72 -3.74
CA TRP A 356 5.16 12.61 -2.29
C TRP A 356 4.34 11.48 -1.63
N GLN A 357 3.43 10.84 -2.36
CA GLN A 357 2.65 9.70 -1.90
C GLN A 357 3.21 8.35 -2.37
N LEU A 358 4.30 8.36 -3.16
CA LEU A 358 4.87 7.17 -3.78
C LEU A 358 5.99 6.57 -2.90
N GLY A 359 5.62 5.89 -1.83
CA GLY A 359 6.54 5.12 -1.00
C GLY A 359 6.94 3.81 -1.67
N LEU A 360 7.50 3.91 -2.89
CA LEU A 360 7.94 2.75 -3.65
C LEU A 360 8.94 1.95 -2.84
N GLY A 361 8.71 0.66 -2.74
CA GLY A 361 9.54 -0.27 -2.00
C GLY A 361 10.74 -0.73 -2.80
N HIS A 362 11.65 -1.40 -2.12
CA HIS A 362 12.82 -2.03 -2.68
C HIS A 362 12.94 -3.45 -2.17
N ALA A 363 13.27 -4.36 -3.04
CA ALA A 363 13.70 -5.67 -2.65
C ALA A 363 15.19 -5.65 -2.33
N PHE A 364 15.53 -6.53 -1.50
CA PHE A 364 16.76 -6.58 -0.79
C PHE A 364 17.75 -7.59 -1.39
N GLU A 365 18.99 -7.19 -1.54
CA GLU A 365 20.03 -7.99 -2.21
C GLU A 365 21.31 -8.25 -1.37
N ILE A 366 21.38 -7.86 -0.09
CA ILE A 366 22.53 -8.22 0.73
C ILE A 366 22.41 -9.70 1.14
N ASP A 367 22.82 -10.57 0.25
CA ASP A 367 22.96 -11.99 0.55
C ASP A 367 24.37 -12.22 1.13
N PRO A 368 24.48 -12.68 2.38
CA PRO A 368 25.78 -12.90 3.01
C PRO A 368 26.68 -13.90 2.28
N GLU A 369 26.09 -14.76 1.45
CA GLU A 369 26.82 -15.79 0.70
C GLU A 369 27.25 -15.30 -0.70
N VAL A 370 26.73 -14.13 -1.13
CA VAL A 370 27.06 -13.56 -2.45
C VAL A 370 28.14 -12.48 -2.31
N PRO A 371 29.31 -12.65 -2.92
CA PRO A 371 30.35 -11.62 -2.94
C PRO A 371 29.82 -10.31 -3.53
N ASP A 372 30.23 -9.19 -2.94
CA ASP A 372 29.84 -7.84 -3.38
C ASP A 372 28.34 -7.49 -3.29
N SER A 373 27.49 -8.31 -2.64
CA SER A 373 26.05 -8.07 -2.52
C SER A 373 25.72 -6.69 -1.92
N PHE A 374 26.52 -6.18 -1.00
CA PHE A 374 26.36 -4.82 -0.47
C PHE A 374 26.58 -3.74 -1.53
N ARG A 375 27.51 -3.93 -2.47
CA ARG A 375 27.72 -3.00 -3.59
C ARG A 375 26.56 -3.07 -4.59
N MET A 376 25.95 -4.24 -4.78
CA MET A 376 24.75 -4.42 -5.60
C MET A 376 23.56 -3.68 -4.97
N GLU A 377 23.38 -3.79 -3.66
CA GLU A 377 22.38 -3.07 -2.89
C GLU A 377 22.53 -1.55 -3.04
N LEU A 378 23.75 -1.02 -2.86
CA LEU A 378 24.02 0.41 -3.06
C LEU A 378 23.72 0.87 -4.48
N ALA A 379 24.03 0.05 -5.49
CA ALA A 379 23.75 0.37 -6.89
C ALA A 379 22.23 0.49 -7.13
N HIS A 380 21.45 -0.46 -6.62
CA HIS A 380 20.01 -0.47 -6.79
C HIS A 380 19.33 0.67 -5.99
N ALA A 381 19.79 0.89 -4.76
CA ALA A 381 19.28 1.97 -3.91
C ALA A 381 19.49 3.36 -4.53
N LEU A 382 20.67 3.60 -5.11
CA LEU A 382 20.95 4.85 -5.83
C LEU A 382 20.16 4.94 -7.13
N LEU A 383 20.01 3.84 -7.88
CA LEU A 383 19.18 3.80 -9.10
C LEU A 383 17.74 4.21 -8.78
N ALA A 384 17.14 3.60 -7.76
CA ALA A 384 15.79 3.95 -7.34
C ALA A 384 15.68 5.43 -6.91
N ARG A 385 16.67 5.94 -6.15
CA ARG A 385 16.69 7.34 -5.73
C ARG A 385 16.81 8.31 -6.90
N ASP A 386 17.61 8.00 -7.90
CA ASP A 386 17.78 8.85 -9.09
C ASP A 386 16.57 8.75 -10.03
N LEU A 387 15.94 7.58 -10.16
CA LEU A 387 14.70 7.42 -10.91
C LEU A 387 13.52 8.14 -10.25
N PHE A 388 13.40 8.11 -8.92
CA PHE A 388 12.26 8.65 -8.18
C PHE A 388 12.69 9.71 -7.14
N PRO A 389 13.25 10.86 -7.59
CA PRO A 389 13.90 11.82 -6.70
C PRO A 389 12.95 12.48 -5.70
N ASP A 390 11.67 12.56 -6.02
CA ASP A 390 10.64 13.22 -5.21
C ASP A 390 9.77 12.25 -4.39
N ALA A 391 9.95 10.95 -4.60
CA ALA A 391 9.22 9.91 -3.91
C ALA A 391 9.80 9.62 -2.51
N PRO A 392 8.97 9.37 -1.48
CA PRO A 392 9.42 8.95 -0.16
C PRO A 392 9.73 7.44 -0.15
N LEU A 393 10.78 7.04 -0.88
CA LEU A 393 11.15 5.64 -1.03
C LEU A 393 11.30 4.94 0.31
N LYS A 394 10.70 3.75 0.41
CA LYS A 394 10.76 2.88 1.57
C LYS A 394 11.78 1.76 1.32
N TRP A 395 12.80 1.69 2.15
CA TRP A 395 13.80 0.64 2.13
C TRP A 395 13.46 -0.44 3.15
N MET A 396 13.63 -1.70 2.78
CA MET A 396 13.15 -2.85 3.56
C MET A 396 14.28 -3.82 3.91
N PRO A 397 14.20 -4.51 5.07
CA PRO A 397 15.25 -5.41 5.55
C PRO A 397 15.27 -6.75 4.81
N PRO A 398 16.37 -7.51 4.95
CA PRO A 398 16.60 -8.77 4.24
C PRO A 398 15.88 -9.95 4.89
N THR A 399 14.57 -9.95 4.92
CA THR A 399 13.76 -10.98 5.59
C THR A 399 14.15 -12.40 5.13
N ARG A 400 14.48 -12.58 3.86
CA ARG A 400 14.87 -13.88 3.28
C ARG A 400 16.08 -14.48 3.97
N HIS A 401 17.03 -13.67 4.42
CA HIS A 401 18.30 -14.13 4.99
C HIS A 401 18.32 -14.16 6.51
N MET A 402 17.19 -13.81 7.15
CA MET A 402 17.02 -13.91 8.60
C MET A 402 16.78 -15.36 9.00
N THR A 403 17.63 -15.88 9.89
CA THR A 403 17.62 -17.28 10.33
C THR A 403 17.17 -17.47 11.78
N GLY A 404 16.92 -16.38 12.51
CA GLY A 404 16.70 -16.39 13.96
C GLY A 404 18.00 -16.31 14.77
N ASP A 405 19.16 -16.35 14.12
CA ASP A 405 20.44 -16.00 14.76
C ASP A 405 20.48 -14.49 14.99
N VAL A 406 20.44 -14.09 16.27
CA VAL A 406 20.35 -12.68 16.68
C VAL A 406 21.57 -11.88 16.24
N PHE A 407 22.78 -12.45 16.33
CA PHE A 407 24.01 -11.75 15.92
C PHE A 407 24.07 -11.54 14.41
N ARG A 408 23.74 -12.58 13.63
CA ARG A 408 23.68 -12.49 12.18
C ARG A 408 22.60 -11.50 11.75
N GLY A 409 21.40 -11.58 12.31
CA GLY A 409 20.30 -10.68 12.01
C GLY A 409 20.63 -9.23 12.36
N TYR A 410 21.22 -8.98 13.52
CA TYR A 410 21.64 -7.63 13.93
C TYR A 410 22.67 -7.02 12.99
N LEU A 411 23.63 -7.82 12.50
CA LEU A 411 24.63 -7.37 11.55
C LEU A 411 24.01 -7.08 10.17
N LEU A 412 23.13 -7.93 9.67
CA LEU A 412 22.41 -7.72 8.42
C LEU A 412 21.58 -6.42 8.46
N ASP A 413 20.85 -6.18 9.55
CA ASP A 413 20.09 -4.95 9.75
C ASP A 413 21.00 -3.72 9.77
N ALA A 414 22.19 -3.80 10.38
CA ALA A 414 23.14 -2.69 10.39
C ALA A 414 23.62 -2.33 8.97
N PHE A 415 23.98 -3.32 8.16
CA PHE A 415 24.35 -3.12 6.75
C PHE A 415 23.21 -2.55 5.94
N PHE A 416 22.00 -3.05 6.15
CA PHE A 416 20.81 -2.56 5.48
C PHE A 416 20.50 -1.10 5.86
N ASN A 417 20.49 -0.78 7.15
CA ASN A 417 20.29 0.59 7.63
C ASN A 417 21.39 1.54 7.10
N LEU A 418 22.62 1.04 6.97
CA LEU A 418 23.72 1.79 6.38
C LEU A 418 23.48 2.05 4.88
N ALA A 419 23.05 1.04 4.12
CA ALA A 419 22.70 1.20 2.70
C ALA A 419 21.65 2.30 2.51
N GLY A 420 20.53 2.23 3.24
CA GLY A 420 19.47 3.23 3.17
C GLY A 420 19.93 4.64 3.58
N THR A 421 20.81 4.74 4.58
CA THR A 421 21.40 6.00 5.03
C THR A 421 22.32 6.61 3.97
N LEU A 422 23.25 5.83 3.42
CA LEU A 422 24.21 6.29 2.40
C LEU A 422 23.55 6.72 1.09
N THR A 423 22.43 6.11 0.75
CA THR A 423 21.72 6.34 -0.51
C THR A 423 20.54 7.31 -0.37
N GLY A 424 20.31 7.86 0.84
CA GLY A 424 19.28 8.88 1.08
C GLY A 424 17.86 8.39 0.94
N GLN A 425 17.58 7.19 1.40
CA GLN A 425 16.21 6.68 1.45
C GLN A 425 15.37 7.48 2.46
N SER A 426 14.07 7.59 2.21
CA SER A 426 13.22 8.46 3.02
C SER A 426 12.60 7.74 4.22
N ILE A 427 12.42 6.44 4.11
CA ILE A 427 11.79 5.58 5.12
C ILE A 427 12.62 4.31 5.25
N LEU A 428 13.04 3.96 6.45
CA LEU A 428 13.66 2.68 6.76
C LEU A 428 12.68 1.81 7.54
N LEU A 429 12.21 0.74 6.94
CA LEU A 429 11.57 -0.35 7.67
C LEU A 429 12.67 -1.09 8.40
N VAL A 430 12.68 -1.04 9.73
CA VAL A 430 13.72 -1.70 10.54
C VAL A 430 13.43 -3.19 10.64
N GLY A 431 14.42 -3.99 10.26
CA GLY A 431 14.37 -5.44 10.41
C GLY A 431 14.50 -5.87 11.87
N MET A 432 13.88 -7.00 12.18
CA MET A 432 13.97 -7.65 13.48
C MET A 432 14.58 -9.04 13.30
N MET A 433 15.48 -9.42 14.19
CA MET A 433 16.35 -10.60 14.04
C MET A 433 15.56 -11.92 13.90
N THR A 434 14.32 -11.95 14.37
CA THR A 434 13.48 -13.16 14.37
C THR A 434 12.27 -13.05 13.44
N GLU A 435 12.07 -11.93 12.73
CA GLU A 435 10.81 -11.65 12.01
C GLU A 435 10.44 -12.66 10.92
N ALA A 436 11.41 -13.33 10.31
CA ALA A 436 11.17 -14.36 9.31
C ALA A 436 10.84 -15.74 9.93
N VAL A 437 11.05 -15.90 11.23
CA VAL A 437 10.93 -17.20 11.92
C VAL A 437 9.75 -17.23 12.87
N VAL A 438 9.55 -16.15 13.63
CA VAL A 438 8.45 -16.00 14.60
C VAL A 438 7.92 -14.58 14.62
N THR A 439 6.78 -14.34 15.27
CA THR A 439 6.34 -12.98 15.57
C THR A 439 7.37 -12.33 16.51
N PRO A 440 7.96 -11.18 16.14
CA PRO A 440 9.04 -10.56 16.91
C PRO A 440 8.62 -10.21 18.34
N TRP A 441 9.52 -10.45 19.28
CA TRP A 441 9.32 -10.08 20.68
C TRP A 441 9.65 -8.61 20.93
N LEU A 442 9.30 -8.10 22.10
CA LEU A 442 9.66 -6.73 22.52
C LEU A 442 11.17 -6.48 22.47
N SER A 443 11.96 -7.45 22.90
CA SER A 443 13.44 -7.38 22.84
C SER A 443 13.96 -7.20 21.42
N ASP A 444 13.36 -7.87 20.44
CA ASP A 444 13.79 -7.76 19.04
C ASP A 444 13.51 -6.36 18.49
N ARG A 445 12.37 -5.78 18.87
CA ARG A 445 12.01 -4.41 18.48
C ARG A 445 12.94 -3.38 19.11
N ASP A 446 13.28 -3.52 20.38
CA ASP A 446 14.24 -2.65 21.06
C ASP A 446 15.63 -2.74 20.41
N LEU A 447 16.13 -3.95 20.14
CA LEU A 447 17.41 -4.16 19.45
C LEU A 447 17.39 -3.57 18.03
N ALA A 448 16.30 -3.69 17.29
CA ALA A 448 16.16 -3.10 15.96
C ALA A 448 16.22 -1.57 16.01
N LEU A 449 15.55 -0.95 16.98
CA LEU A 449 15.59 0.50 17.19
C LEU A 449 16.96 0.98 17.65
N GLN A 450 17.66 0.22 18.50
CA GLN A 450 19.04 0.53 18.89
C GLN A 450 19.98 0.46 17.69
N ASN A 451 19.84 -0.58 16.84
CA ASN A 451 20.65 -0.77 15.65
C ASN A 451 20.52 0.42 14.69
N VAL A 452 19.31 0.78 14.27
CA VAL A 452 19.10 1.87 13.33
C VAL A 452 19.56 3.22 13.90
N ARG A 453 19.34 3.47 15.20
CA ARG A 453 19.84 4.69 15.86
C ARG A 453 21.36 4.74 15.90
N TYR A 454 22.01 3.61 16.18
CA TYR A 454 23.47 3.53 16.14
C TYR A 454 24.01 3.88 14.75
N VAL A 455 23.45 3.29 13.69
CA VAL A 455 23.86 3.56 12.31
C VAL A 455 23.62 5.04 11.93
N LEU A 456 22.44 5.59 12.23
CA LEU A 456 22.12 6.98 11.93
C LEU A 456 23.03 7.96 12.68
N ASN A 457 23.38 7.68 13.93
CA ASN A 457 24.30 8.52 14.70
C ASN A 457 25.74 8.41 14.21
N ALA A 458 26.20 7.21 13.87
CA ALA A 458 27.58 6.97 13.47
C ALA A 458 27.86 7.37 12.00
N ALA A 459 26.89 7.19 11.12
CA ALA A 459 27.08 7.31 9.67
C ALA A 459 26.09 8.27 8.97
N GLY A 460 25.23 8.98 9.69
CA GLY A 460 24.15 9.79 9.11
C GLY A 460 24.61 10.87 8.12
N ARG A 461 25.82 11.41 8.27
CA ARG A 461 26.41 12.37 7.36
C ARG A 461 27.36 11.78 6.31
N LEU A 462 27.68 10.48 6.40
CA LEU A 462 28.59 9.81 5.46
C LEU A 462 28.03 9.85 4.02
N ALA A 463 26.74 9.97 3.87
CA ALA A 463 26.10 10.18 2.57
C ALA A 463 26.59 11.44 1.81
N GLU A 464 27.05 12.47 2.53
CA GLU A 464 27.60 13.70 1.94
C GLU A 464 28.94 13.43 1.24
N ASP A 465 29.72 12.48 1.77
CA ASP A 465 31.04 12.10 1.26
C ASP A 465 31.00 10.88 0.34
N PHE A 466 29.85 10.18 0.28
CA PHE A 466 29.70 8.98 -0.54
C PHE A 466 29.32 9.34 -1.99
N HIS A 467 30.30 9.22 -2.89
CA HIS A 467 30.13 9.47 -4.33
C HIS A 467 30.68 8.27 -5.11
N PRO A 468 29.82 7.44 -5.74
CA PRO A 468 30.30 6.35 -6.58
C PRO A 468 31.16 6.86 -7.74
N SER A 469 32.25 6.17 -8.05
CA SER A 469 33.01 6.45 -9.26
C SER A 469 32.12 6.22 -10.49
N PRO A 470 32.08 7.13 -11.47
CA PRO A 470 31.24 6.97 -12.67
C PRO A 470 31.50 5.67 -13.45
N ASP A 471 32.75 5.20 -13.46
CA ASP A 471 33.15 3.94 -14.11
C ASP A 471 33.29 2.77 -13.12
N GLY A 472 32.93 3.01 -11.84
CA GLY A 472 32.99 1.99 -10.79
C GLY A 472 31.84 1.00 -10.88
N PHE A 473 31.99 -0.09 -10.13
CA PHE A 473 31.01 -1.18 -10.09
C PHE A 473 29.57 -0.68 -9.79
N ILE A 474 29.40 0.19 -8.80
CA ILE A 474 28.06 0.68 -8.37
C ILE A 474 27.34 1.38 -9.52
N ALA A 475 28.00 2.35 -10.16
CA ALA A 475 27.41 3.10 -11.27
C ALA A 475 27.19 2.23 -12.51
N THR A 476 28.11 1.31 -12.80
CA THR A 476 27.99 0.36 -13.92
C THR A 476 26.84 -0.62 -13.71
N ARG A 477 26.72 -1.20 -12.51
CA ARG A 477 25.61 -2.10 -12.15
C ARG A 477 24.27 -1.38 -12.22
N ALA A 478 24.15 -0.17 -11.71
CA ALA A 478 22.92 0.62 -11.79
C ALA A 478 22.46 0.85 -13.24
N ARG A 479 23.38 1.24 -14.13
CA ARG A 479 23.09 1.40 -15.56
C ARG A 479 22.71 0.07 -16.23
N GLN A 480 23.38 -1.03 -15.86
CA GLN A 480 23.03 -2.36 -16.34
C GLN A 480 21.59 -2.74 -15.95
N VAL A 481 21.21 -2.58 -14.67
CA VAL A 481 19.84 -2.86 -14.19
C VAL A 481 18.82 -2.00 -14.92
N LEU A 482 19.11 -0.73 -15.20
CA LEU A 482 18.20 0.13 -15.98
C LEU A 482 18.06 -0.37 -17.42
N ALA A 483 19.15 -0.77 -18.08
CA ALA A 483 19.09 -1.32 -19.43
C ALA A 483 18.29 -2.64 -19.48
N GLU A 484 18.56 -3.57 -18.56
CA GLU A 484 17.80 -4.82 -18.42
C GLU A 484 16.31 -4.57 -18.11
N SER A 485 15.98 -3.48 -17.41
CA SER A 485 14.59 -3.08 -17.16
C SER A 485 13.90 -2.60 -18.43
N ILE A 486 14.60 -1.87 -19.29
CA ILE A 486 14.11 -1.45 -20.60
C ILE A 486 13.85 -2.67 -21.47
N ASP A 487 14.81 -3.60 -21.56
CA ASP A 487 14.67 -4.85 -22.31
C ASP A 487 13.46 -5.68 -21.83
N LEU A 488 13.23 -5.73 -20.51
CA LEU A 488 12.07 -6.43 -19.95
C LEU A 488 10.76 -5.74 -20.36
N LEU A 489 10.67 -4.40 -20.27
CA LEU A 489 9.49 -3.66 -20.70
C LEU A 489 9.19 -3.85 -22.19
N GLU A 490 10.23 -3.88 -23.05
CA GLU A 490 10.08 -4.16 -24.48
C GLU A 490 9.59 -5.59 -24.74
N ARG A 491 10.09 -6.57 -24.00
CA ARG A 491 9.60 -7.97 -24.07
C ARG A 491 8.14 -8.07 -23.66
N ILE A 492 7.71 -7.36 -22.59
CA ILE A 492 6.30 -7.32 -22.18
C ILE A 492 5.43 -6.72 -23.29
N LEU A 493 5.86 -5.64 -23.93
CA LEU A 493 5.15 -5.03 -25.05
C LEU A 493 5.06 -5.94 -26.28
N ALA A 494 6.05 -6.82 -26.52
CA ALA A 494 6.01 -7.76 -27.61
C ALA A 494 4.86 -8.79 -27.50
N HIS A 495 4.36 -9.08 -26.30
CA HIS A 495 3.17 -9.91 -26.09
C HIS A 495 1.89 -9.25 -26.61
N GLU A 496 1.78 -7.91 -26.63
CA GLU A 496 0.60 -7.21 -27.15
C GLU A 496 0.33 -7.48 -28.64
N SER A 497 1.36 -7.89 -29.38
CA SER A 497 1.28 -8.16 -30.82
C SER A 497 0.67 -9.53 -31.15
N GLY A 498 0.48 -10.42 -30.17
CA GLY A 498 0.09 -11.82 -30.40
C GLY A 498 -1.11 -12.32 -29.58
N GLY A 499 -1.57 -11.58 -28.57
CA GLY A 499 -2.62 -12.00 -27.64
C GLY A 499 -3.92 -11.22 -27.75
N SER A 500 -4.96 -11.72 -27.09
CA SER A 500 -6.29 -11.07 -27.00
C SER A 500 -6.43 -10.12 -25.81
N GLY A 501 -5.37 -9.87 -25.05
CA GLY A 501 -5.36 -9.08 -23.81
C GLY A 501 -4.14 -8.17 -23.65
N PRO A 502 -4.05 -7.44 -22.53
CA PRO A 502 -2.89 -6.63 -22.19
C PRO A 502 -1.62 -7.47 -22.07
N GLY A 503 -0.54 -7.08 -22.75
CA GLY A 503 0.72 -7.82 -22.77
C GLY A 503 1.34 -8.08 -21.40
N LEU A 504 1.08 -7.21 -20.40
CA LEU A 504 1.49 -7.45 -19.01
C LEU A 504 0.81 -8.71 -18.42
N LEU A 505 -0.46 -8.97 -18.71
CA LEU A 505 -1.15 -10.18 -18.23
C LEU A 505 -0.54 -11.45 -18.85
N ASP A 506 -0.21 -11.41 -20.15
CA ASP A 506 0.43 -12.52 -20.84
C ASP A 506 1.85 -12.76 -20.31
N ALA A 507 2.60 -11.69 -20.05
CA ALA A 507 3.94 -11.77 -19.46
C ALA A 507 3.95 -12.31 -18.02
N ILE A 508 2.89 -12.03 -17.23
CA ILE A 508 2.68 -12.64 -15.91
C ILE A 508 2.27 -14.12 -16.05
N ALA A 509 1.46 -14.43 -17.06
CA ALA A 509 0.96 -15.79 -17.27
C ALA A 509 2.06 -16.77 -17.68
N ASP A 510 3.02 -16.34 -18.47
CA ASP A 510 4.11 -17.20 -18.96
C ASP A 510 5.40 -17.12 -18.12
N GLY A 511 5.48 -16.15 -17.19
CA GLY A 511 6.63 -15.93 -16.31
C GLY A 511 7.72 -15.03 -16.92
N THR A 512 7.43 -14.30 -17.99
CA THR A 512 8.31 -13.24 -18.50
C THR A 512 8.48 -12.11 -17.50
N PHE A 513 7.39 -11.76 -16.79
CA PHE A 513 7.43 -10.82 -15.68
C PHE A 513 7.17 -11.53 -14.34
N GLY A 514 8.21 -11.71 -13.55
CA GLY A 514 8.19 -12.49 -12.32
C GLY A 514 8.40 -13.99 -12.59
N LEU A 515 8.98 -14.70 -11.64
CA LEU A 515 9.28 -16.14 -11.79
C LEU A 515 8.05 -17.05 -11.64
N MET A 516 6.97 -16.53 -11.04
CA MET A 516 5.75 -17.29 -10.80
C MET A 516 4.74 -17.02 -11.92
N LYS A 517 4.31 -18.08 -12.59
CA LYS A 517 3.28 -18.01 -13.64
C LYS A 517 1.89 -17.83 -13.02
N ARG A 518 1.14 -16.83 -13.48
CA ARG A 518 -0.19 -16.51 -12.97
C ARG A 518 -1.13 -16.13 -14.12
N PRO A 519 -1.85 -17.11 -14.70
CA PRO A 519 -2.79 -16.85 -15.79
C PRO A 519 -3.93 -15.89 -15.37
N ALA A 520 -4.38 -15.05 -16.30
CA ALA A 520 -5.43 -14.05 -16.05
C ALA A 520 -6.82 -14.68 -15.82
N ASP A 521 -7.04 -15.90 -16.30
CA ASP A 521 -8.27 -16.69 -16.17
C ASP A 521 -8.24 -17.65 -14.97
N ALA A 522 -7.25 -17.55 -14.10
CA ALA A 522 -7.09 -18.36 -12.91
C ALA A 522 -6.74 -17.50 -11.69
N GLY A 523 -6.57 -18.15 -10.54
CA GLY A 523 -6.23 -17.51 -9.28
C GLY A 523 -7.44 -17.17 -8.41
N ARG A 524 -7.15 -16.92 -7.12
CA ARG A 524 -8.16 -16.66 -6.09
C ARG A 524 -8.93 -15.37 -6.35
N GLY A 525 -10.25 -15.39 -6.12
CA GLY A 525 -11.11 -14.22 -6.23
C GLY A 525 -11.54 -13.87 -7.65
N LEU A 526 -11.24 -14.69 -8.66
CA LEU A 526 -11.72 -14.51 -10.03
C LEU A 526 -13.24 -14.45 -10.08
N GLU A 527 -13.94 -15.29 -9.31
CA GLU A 527 -15.40 -15.32 -9.20
C GLU A 527 -16.00 -14.00 -8.65
N GLY A 528 -15.18 -13.17 -8.04
CA GLY A 528 -15.51 -11.83 -7.55
C GLY A 528 -15.27 -10.70 -8.56
N VAL A 529 -14.99 -11.02 -9.83
CA VAL A 529 -14.79 -10.03 -10.90
C VAL A 529 -15.97 -10.02 -11.85
N ALA A 530 -16.41 -8.86 -12.29
CA ALA A 530 -17.40 -8.73 -13.34
C ALA A 530 -17.06 -7.57 -14.28
N ARG A 531 -17.34 -7.75 -15.57
CA ARG A 531 -17.36 -6.64 -16.51
C ARG A 531 -18.55 -5.73 -16.21
N LYS A 532 -18.35 -4.42 -16.21
CA LYS A 532 -19.41 -3.43 -15.99
C LYS A 532 -20.47 -3.55 -17.09
N ALA A 533 -21.72 -3.73 -16.68
CA ALA A 533 -22.87 -3.78 -17.58
C ALA A 533 -23.26 -2.37 -18.04
N PRO A 534 -23.99 -2.23 -19.15
CA PRO A 534 -24.54 -0.94 -19.55
C PRO A 534 -25.37 -0.30 -18.43
N GLY A 535 -25.03 0.94 -18.10
CA GLY A 535 -25.68 1.66 -17.02
C GLY A 535 -25.17 1.35 -15.61
N TYR A 536 -24.05 0.65 -15.48
CA TYR A 536 -23.32 0.53 -14.21
C TYR A 536 -23.15 1.90 -13.53
N LEU A 537 -23.25 1.93 -12.22
CA LEU A 537 -23.05 3.12 -11.41
C LEU A 537 -22.33 2.77 -10.12
N ASN A 538 -21.19 3.41 -9.88
CA ASN A 538 -20.53 3.42 -8.58
C ASN A 538 -20.28 4.87 -8.16
N PRO A 539 -21.04 5.42 -7.19
CA PRO A 539 -20.91 6.82 -6.80
C PRO A 539 -19.58 7.14 -6.11
N ALA A 540 -18.88 6.14 -5.52
CA ALA A 540 -17.56 6.35 -4.96
C ALA A 540 -16.55 6.64 -6.07
N THR A 541 -16.50 5.80 -7.11
CA THR A 541 -15.62 6.00 -8.26
C THR A 541 -15.92 7.34 -8.95
N GLU A 542 -17.21 7.66 -9.22
CA GLU A 542 -17.57 8.95 -9.83
C GLU A 542 -17.08 10.17 -9.04
N ILE A 543 -17.11 10.12 -7.72
CA ILE A 543 -16.67 11.23 -6.86
C ILE A 543 -15.15 11.29 -6.76
N LEU A 544 -14.48 10.13 -6.73
CA LEU A 544 -13.03 10.05 -6.65
C LEU A 544 -12.35 10.46 -7.97
N GLU A 545 -12.95 10.17 -9.11
CA GLU A 545 -12.44 10.55 -10.44
C GLU A 545 -12.72 12.03 -10.81
N ALA A 546 -13.66 12.67 -10.15
CA ALA A 546 -13.99 14.08 -10.37
C ALA A 546 -13.06 15.07 -9.63
N GLN A 547 -11.86 14.62 -9.22
CA GLN A 547 -10.90 15.43 -8.45
C GLN A 547 -10.09 16.40 -9.29
#